data_96c9d51bfafcd1649390b876ae5b44cd
#
_entry.id   96c9d51bfafcd1649390b876ae5b44cd
#
_cell.length_a   1.000
_cell.length_b   1.000
_cell.length_c   1.000
_cell.angle_alpha   90.00
_cell.angle_beta   90.00
_cell.angle_gamma   90.00
#
_symmetry.space_group_name_H-M   'P 1'
#
loop_
_entity.id
_entity.type
_entity.pdbx_description
1 polymer ?
#
loop_
_entity_poly.entity_id
_entity_poly.type
_entity_poly.pdbx_seq_one_letter_code
_entity_poly.pdbx_strand_id
1 'polypeptide(L)'
;MYKELTIDKEIEVVKTIRELQNYVFTSINSMMECVEENTKEYSKFLGYMMGNNYDEIVIMWENMTANILFKREDEHSYRIIFAYL
;
A
#
# COMPACT_ATOMS: atom_id res chain seq x y z
N MET A 1 -7.09 -18.30 -21.06
CA MET A 1 -7.75 -17.01 -20.98
C MET A 1 -7.04 -16.13 -19.96
N TYR A 2 -6.83 -14.91 -20.32
CA TYR A 2 -6.23 -13.96 -19.42
C TYR A 2 -7.17 -13.67 -18.25
N LYS A 3 -6.62 -13.75 -17.05
CA LYS A 3 -7.39 -13.51 -15.83
C LYS A 3 -6.90 -12.24 -15.18
N GLU A 4 -7.67 -11.20 -15.28
CA GLU A 4 -7.28 -9.95 -14.65
C GLU A 4 -7.93 -9.78 -13.30
N LEU A 5 -7.35 -8.88 -12.52
CA LEU A 5 -7.88 -8.53 -11.23
C LEU A 5 -9.18 -7.76 -11.42
N THR A 6 -10.22 -8.15 -10.71
CA THR A 6 -11.50 -7.48 -10.81
C THR A 6 -11.48 -6.19 -10.00
N ILE A 7 -12.41 -5.29 -10.34
CA ILE A 7 -12.57 -4.05 -9.57
C ILE A 7 -12.82 -4.35 -8.10
N ASP A 8 -13.58 -5.41 -7.82
CA ASP A 8 -13.84 -5.80 -6.44
C ASP A 8 -12.58 -6.15 -5.68
N LYS A 9 -11.64 -6.84 -6.32
CA LYS A 9 -10.37 -7.19 -5.68
C LYS A 9 -9.49 -5.96 -5.49
N GLU A 10 -9.50 -5.03 -6.44
CA GLU A 10 -8.76 -3.78 -6.30
C GLU A 10 -9.30 -2.99 -5.10
N ILE A 11 -10.62 -2.94 -4.95
CA ILE A 11 -11.24 -2.28 -3.80
C ILE A 11 -10.83 -2.98 -2.50
N GLU A 12 -10.80 -4.32 -2.51
CA GLU A 12 -10.39 -5.07 -1.32
C GLU A 12 -8.95 -4.78 -0.93
N VAL A 13 -8.05 -4.66 -1.91
CA VAL A 13 -6.67 -4.30 -1.63
C VAL A 13 -6.61 -2.93 -0.96
N VAL A 14 -7.30 -1.95 -1.50
CA VAL A 14 -7.32 -0.59 -0.94
C VAL A 14 -7.92 -0.59 0.46
N LYS A 15 -9.02 -1.31 0.67
CA LYS A 15 -9.65 -1.43 2.00
C LYS A 15 -8.69 -2.06 3.00
N THR A 16 -8.00 -3.11 2.59
CA THR A 16 -7.03 -3.79 3.44
C THR A 16 -5.94 -2.84 3.89
N ILE A 17 -5.43 -2.03 2.96
CA ILE A 17 -4.41 -1.04 3.31
C ILE A 17 -4.97 0.01 4.25
N ARG A 18 -6.20 0.46 4.03
CA ARG A 18 -6.84 1.44 4.92
C ARG A 18 -6.99 0.91 6.34
N GLU A 19 -7.17 -0.39 6.49
CA GLU A 19 -7.27 -1.00 7.82
C GLU A 19 -5.96 -0.93 8.60
N LEU A 20 -4.86 -0.64 7.91
CA LEU A 20 -3.56 -0.49 8.55
C LEU A 20 -3.31 0.94 9.08
N GLN A 21 -4.29 1.82 8.95
CA GLN A 21 -4.15 3.22 9.39
C GLN A 21 -3.89 3.38 10.88
N ASN A 22 -4.25 2.38 11.67
CA ASN A 22 -4.07 2.44 13.11
C ASN A 22 -2.69 2.02 13.58
N TYR A 23 -1.86 1.53 12.66
CA TYR A 23 -0.52 1.08 13.00
C TYR A 23 0.51 2.17 12.79
N VAL A 24 1.52 2.17 13.65
CA VAL A 24 2.68 3.06 13.50
C VAL A 24 3.86 2.19 13.08
N PHE A 25 4.51 2.56 11.99
CA PHE A 25 5.63 1.82 11.45
C PHE A 25 6.92 2.58 11.71
N THR A 26 8.01 1.84 11.91
CA THR A 26 9.30 2.48 12.22
C THR A 26 10.04 2.95 10.97
N SER A 27 9.64 2.48 9.80
CA SER A 27 10.25 2.87 8.54
C SER A 27 9.26 2.64 7.41
N ILE A 28 9.56 3.23 6.25
CA ILE A 28 8.76 2.99 5.04
C ILE A 28 8.87 1.51 4.64
N ASN A 29 10.06 0.92 4.76
CA ASN A 29 10.24 -0.49 4.44
C ASN A 29 9.35 -1.39 5.31
N SER A 30 9.29 -1.12 6.60
CA SER A 30 8.42 -1.89 7.51
C SER A 30 6.97 -1.75 7.11
N MET A 31 6.55 -0.54 6.75
CA MET A 31 5.20 -0.27 6.31
C MET A 31 4.89 -1.06 5.05
N MET A 32 5.80 -1.07 4.08
CA MET A 32 5.60 -1.80 2.84
C MET A 32 5.61 -3.30 3.02
N GLU A 33 6.43 -3.82 3.93
CA GLU A 33 6.42 -5.24 4.26
C GLU A 33 5.05 -5.66 4.82
N CYS A 34 4.46 -4.81 5.64
CA CYS A 34 3.14 -5.07 6.19
C CYS A 34 2.08 -5.05 5.09
N VAL A 35 2.17 -4.08 4.18
CA VAL A 35 1.25 -4.01 3.04
C VAL A 35 1.39 -5.26 2.17
N GLU A 36 2.61 -5.65 1.86
CA GLU A 36 2.85 -6.85 1.06
C GLU A 36 2.23 -8.08 1.72
N GLU A 37 2.49 -8.27 3.00
CA GLU A 37 2.00 -9.45 3.73
C GLU A 37 0.48 -9.51 3.76
N ASN A 38 -0.17 -8.37 3.88
CA ASN A 38 -1.64 -8.31 3.99
C ASN A 38 -2.36 -8.30 2.64
N THR A 39 -1.65 -8.15 1.54
CA THR A 39 -2.27 -8.09 0.21
C THR A 39 -1.85 -9.23 -0.70
N LYS A 40 -0.95 -10.09 -0.27
CA LYS A 40 -0.39 -11.14 -1.12
C LYS A 40 -1.44 -12.12 -1.64
N GLU A 41 -2.54 -12.26 -0.95
CA GLU A 41 -3.62 -13.17 -1.39
C GLU A 41 -4.40 -12.60 -2.57
N TYR A 42 -4.28 -11.30 -2.83
CA TYR A 42 -5.00 -10.65 -3.92
C TYR A 42 -4.16 -10.53 -5.17
N SER A 43 -2.89 -10.21 -5.01
CA SER A 43 -1.99 -10.05 -6.15
C SER A 43 -0.54 -10.09 -5.65
N LYS A 44 0.37 -10.44 -6.53
CA LYS A 44 1.78 -10.50 -6.20
C LYS A 44 2.37 -9.10 -6.13
N PHE A 45 2.92 -8.76 -4.99
CA PHE A 45 3.58 -7.48 -4.77
C PHE A 45 4.89 -7.42 -5.56
N LEU A 46 5.08 -6.36 -6.33
CA LEU A 46 6.28 -6.18 -7.13
C LEU A 46 7.24 -5.15 -6.53
N GLY A 47 6.71 -4.15 -5.86
CA GLY A 47 7.54 -3.12 -5.28
C GLY A 47 6.78 -1.82 -5.11
N TYR A 48 7.51 -0.78 -4.78
CA TYR A 48 6.93 0.53 -4.57
C TYR A 48 7.93 1.61 -4.94
N MET A 49 7.43 2.81 -5.17
CA MET A 49 8.28 3.98 -5.39
C MET A 49 7.64 5.18 -4.73
N MET A 50 8.45 6.16 -4.40
CA MET A 50 7.93 7.41 -3.87
C MET A 50 7.18 8.14 -4.97
N GLY A 51 6.06 8.74 -4.60
CA GLY A 51 5.27 9.52 -5.53
C GLY A 51 5.87 10.91 -5.74
N ASN A 52 5.08 11.79 -6.35
CA ASN A 52 5.54 13.14 -6.66
C ASN A 52 5.76 14.00 -5.42
N ASN A 53 5.08 13.66 -4.34
CA ASN A 53 5.22 14.35 -3.06
C ASN A 53 5.92 13.44 -2.07
N TYR A 54 6.56 14.02 -1.07
CA TYR A 54 7.31 13.23 -0.09
C TYR A 54 6.43 12.40 0.83
N ASP A 55 5.12 12.58 0.74
CA ASP A 55 4.16 11.87 1.59
C ASP A 55 3.30 10.88 0.79
N GLU A 56 3.71 10.54 -0.43
CA GLU A 56 2.97 9.64 -1.28
C GLU A 56 3.84 8.49 -1.75
N ILE A 57 3.26 7.29 -1.75
CA ILE A 57 3.92 6.08 -2.24
C ILE A 57 3.02 5.44 -3.28
N VAL A 58 3.61 5.06 -4.41
CA VAL A 58 2.92 4.28 -5.43
C VAL A 58 3.36 2.84 -5.29
N ILE A 59 2.39 1.95 -5.09
CA ILE A 59 2.68 0.53 -4.92
C ILE A 59 2.27 -0.21 -6.18
N MET A 60 3.11 -1.15 -6.58
CA MET A 60 2.88 -1.94 -7.78
C MET A 60 2.73 -3.41 -7.43
N TRP A 61 1.63 -3.99 -7.88
CA TRP A 61 1.41 -5.42 -7.86
C TRP A 61 1.39 -5.90 -9.30
N GLU A 62 1.42 -7.20 -9.48
CA GLU A 62 1.45 -7.79 -10.82
C GLU A 62 0.28 -7.34 -11.70
N ASN A 63 -0.90 -7.16 -11.10
CA ASN A 63 -2.12 -6.86 -11.86
C ASN A 63 -2.72 -5.49 -11.55
N MET A 64 -2.10 -4.71 -10.68
CA MET A 64 -2.69 -3.42 -10.31
C MET A 64 -1.65 -2.50 -9.69
N THR A 65 -2.02 -1.24 -9.57
CA THR A 65 -1.27 -0.26 -8.78
C THR A 65 -2.23 0.43 -7.83
N ALA A 66 -1.70 0.94 -6.74
CA ALA A 66 -2.47 1.75 -5.80
C ALA A 66 -1.55 2.78 -5.18
N ASN A 67 -2.15 3.80 -4.58
CA ASN A 67 -1.41 4.91 -3.99
C ASN A 67 -1.69 4.96 -2.51
N ILE A 68 -0.67 5.31 -1.73
CA ILE A 68 -0.81 5.52 -0.30
C ILE A 68 -0.35 6.94 0.01
N LEU A 69 -1.14 7.62 0.81
CA LEU A 69 -0.70 8.83 1.49
C LEU A 69 -0.28 8.41 2.89
N PHE A 70 0.88 8.87 3.31
CA PHE A 70 1.38 8.55 4.63
C PHE A 70 1.87 9.80 5.33
N LYS A 71 2.02 9.71 6.64
CA LYS A 71 2.49 10.81 7.45
C LYS A 71 3.72 10.34 8.22
N ARG A 72 4.76 11.15 8.21
CA ARG A 72 5.93 10.93 9.04
C ARG A 72 5.74 11.76 10.30
N GLU A 73 5.46 11.10 11.41
CA GLU A 73 5.21 11.80 12.68
C GLU A 73 6.49 12.19 13.38
N ASP A 74 7.54 11.37 13.22
CA ASP A 74 8.87 11.70 13.68
C ASP A 74 9.86 10.82 12.93
N GLU A 75 11.14 10.80 13.32
CA GLU A 75 12.18 10.08 12.61
C GLU A 75 11.91 8.58 12.46
N HIS A 76 11.15 8.02 13.37
CA HIS A 76 10.91 6.57 13.41
C HIS A 76 9.43 6.22 13.47
N SER A 77 8.57 7.14 13.07
CA SER A 77 7.12 6.91 13.16
C SER A 77 6.43 7.31 11.88
N TYR A 78 5.95 6.31 11.16
CA TYR A 78 5.25 6.50 9.88
C TYR A 78 3.86 5.89 10.00
N ARG A 79 2.87 6.56 9.45
CA ARG A 79 1.49 6.11 9.52
C ARG A 79 0.80 6.29 8.18
N ILE A 80 0.03 5.29 7.77
CA ILE A 80 -0.79 5.41 6.57
C ILE A 80 -1.97 6.30 6.89
N ILE A 81 -2.18 7.32 6.04
CA ILE A 81 -3.30 8.24 6.18
C ILE A 81 -4.47 7.77 5.33
N PHE A 82 -4.19 7.34 4.11
CA PHE A 82 -5.23 6.99 3.16
C PHE A 82 -4.64 6.13 2.06
N ALA A 83 -5.50 5.35 1.38
CA ALA A 83 -5.09 4.57 0.22
C ALA A 83 -6.16 4.72 -0.85
N TYR A 84 -5.72 4.77 -2.11
CA TYR A 84 -6.65 4.96 -3.24
C TYR A 84 -6.03 4.38 -4.52
N LEU A 85 -6.89 4.11 -5.48
CA LEU A 85 -6.48 3.59 -6.78
C LEU A 85 -5.95 4.68 -7.70
#